data_f1c2db9663887b6457fb36d88ef074c3
#
_entry.id   f1c2db9663887b6457fb36d88ef074c3
#
_cell.length_a   1.000
_cell.length_b   1.000
_cell.length_c   1.000
_cell.angle_alpha   90.00
_cell.angle_beta   90.00
_cell.angle_gamma   90.00
#
_symmetry.space_group_name_H-M   'P 1'
#
loop_
_entity.id
_entity.type
_entity.pdbx_description
1 polymer ?
#
loop_
_entity_poly.entity_id
_entity_poly.type
_entity_poly.pdbx_seq_one_letter_code
_entity_poly.pdbx_strand_id
1 'polypeptide(L)'
;RDRSVSRGLGDVYKRQIMQETKNPEISIIIPVYNVEPYIRRCLNSIKAQTFTDFEAIIVDDSSPDGSIKIAMEFVAGDSRFKIVTRENGGLSAARNTGIEHSVGRYIAFIDSDDFIAPTYLEKLYNACEENNADMSYCGFTYYIDKNGMKKNQMFIVKDCVMEHNEAVARIISDHGLHSYAWNKLYKRTIFTEHKITYPTMYFEDVATSPKTVFYANKLAVVGECLYFYVKRQGSILSTMNVKKINDLLYSVMIISNFLRRNGEYASFETEIRRIITKFKLVNIYSIIRQHILAFSFKGMHSNLKTNFKMARYILDCEWTPTEGLPELPYAVKAPIKKDKK
;
A
#
# COMPACT_ATOMS: atom_id res chain seq x y z
N ARG A 1 5.48 -40.61 53.10
CA ARG A 1 5.14 -40.95 51.72
C ARG A 1 4.17 -39.90 51.24
N ASP A 2 4.45 -39.27 50.10
CA ASP A 2 3.74 -38.33 49.27
C ASP A 2 4.30 -36.87 49.23
N ARG A 3 5.55 -36.78 48.71
CA ARG A 3 6.09 -35.50 48.27
C ARG A 3 6.53 -35.48 46.80
N SER A 4 6.24 -36.52 46.01
CA SER A 4 6.70 -36.64 44.62
C SER A 4 5.65 -36.29 43.56
N VAL A 5 4.34 -36.25 43.89
CA VAL A 5 3.29 -36.02 42.91
C VAL A 5 3.00 -34.52 42.68
N SER A 6 3.29 -33.65 43.67
CA SER A 6 3.01 -32.20 43.53
C SER A 6 4.05 -31.45 42.71
N ARG A 7 5.27 -31.97 42.50
CA ARG A 7 6.31 -31.32 41.66
C ARG A 7 6.06 -31.49 40.16
N GLY A 8 5.51 -32.66 39.73
CA GLY A 8 5.24 -32.92 38.32
C GLY A 8 4.12 -32.06 37.72
N LEU A 9 3.06 -31.79 38.50
CA LEU A 9 1.94 -30.93 38.03
C LEU A 9 2.34 -29.45 37.94
N GLY A 10 3.19 -28.96 38.82
CA GLY A 10 3.74 -27.61 38.80
C GLY A 10 4.64 -27.36 37.60
N ASP A 11 5.42 -28.35 37.17
CA ASP A 11 6.30 -28.25 36.02
C ASP A 11 5.56 -28.41 34.69
N VAL A 12 4.49 -29.21 34.62
CA VAL A 12 3.59 -29.30 33.46
C VAL A 12 2.79 -28.02 33.31
N TYR A 13 2.28 -27.46 34.43
CA TYR A 13 1.58 -26.15 34.41
C TYR A 13 2.53 -24.99 34.07
N LYS A 14 3.75 -24.98 34.58
CA LYS A 14 4.78 -24.02 34.20
C LYS A 14 5.21 -24.17 32.74
N ARG A 15 5.33 -25.40 32.21
CA ARG A 15 5.57 -25.62 30.78
C ARG A 15 4.40 -25.23 29.90
N GLN A 16 3.14 -25.33 30.34
CA GLN A 16 1.97 -24.81 29.64
C GLN A 16 1.83 -23.30 29.71
N ILE A 17 2.28 -22.66 30.83
CA ILE A 17 2.29 -21.20 30.99
C ILE A 17 3.52 -20.58 30.31
N MET A 18 4.62 -21.34 30.13
CA MET A 18 5.83 -20.93 29.41
C MET A 18 5.86 -21.37 27.94
N GLN A 19 4.80 -21.85 27.35
CA GLN A 19 4.57 -21.59 25.94
C GLN A 19 4.27 -20.08 25.85
N GLU A 20 5.32 -19.24 25.96
CA GLU A 20 5.30 -17.92 25.35
C GLU A 20 4.68 -18.12 23.97
N THR A 21 3.53 -17.54 23.74
CA THR A 21 2.93 -17.53 22.42
C THR A 21 3.91 -16.75 21.56
N LYS A 22 4.84 -17.49 20.92
CA LYS A 22 5.82 -16.91 20.02
C LYS A 22 5.03 -16.09 19.01
N ASN A 23 5.27 -14.77 18.97
CA ASN A 23 4.67 -13.93 17.96
C ASN A 23 5.03 -14.48 16.57
N PRO A 24 4.12 -14.43 15.61
CA PRO A 24 4.41 -14.85 14.26
C PRO A 24 5.52 -13.99 13.64
N GLU A 25 6.25 -14.53 12.68
CA GLU A 25 7.27 -13.75 11.97
C GLU A 25 6.65 -12.68 11.09
N ILE A 26 5.49 -12.93 10.48
CA ILE A 26 4.85 -11.98 9.54
C ILE A 26 3.41 -11.69 9.97
N SER A 27 3.05 -10.40 10.01
CA SER A 27 1.65 -9.95 10.04
C SER A 27 1.22 -9.52 8.64
N ILE A 28 0.21 -10.18 8.09
CA ILE A 28 -0.39 -9.82 6.80
C ILE A 28 -1.60 -8.92 7.09
N ILE A 29 -1.59 -7.71 6.57
CA ILE A 29 -2.68 -6.74 6.73
C ILE A 29 -3.52 -6.73 5.46
N ILE A 30 -4.82 -6.99 5.59
CA ILE A 30 -5.76 -7.17 4.48
C ILE A 30 -6.93 -6.19 4.68
N PRO A 31 -6.86 -4.97 4.13
CA PRO A 31 -7.99 -4.02 4.16
C PRO A 31 -9.16 -4.55 3.34
N VAL A 32 -10.39 -4.52 3.90
CA VAL A 32 -11.59 -5.05 3.26
C VAL A 32 -12.69 -4.01 3.23
N TYR A 33 -13.14 -3.65 2.01
CA TYR A 33 -14.30 -2.82 1.78
C TYR A 33 -14.88 -3.08 0.37
N ASN A 34 -16.10 -3.61 0.28
CA ASN A 34 -16.85 -3.83 -0.97
C ASN A 34 -16.06 -4.64 -2.02
N VAL A 35 -15.63 -5.85 -1.63
CA VAL A 35 -14.77 -6.75 -2.44
C VAL A 35 -15.26 -8.20 -2.47
N GLU A 36 -16.54 -8.44 -2.22
CA GLU A 36 -17.16 -9.78 -2.18
C GLU A 36 -16.75 -10.69 -3.36
N PRO A 37 -16.70 -10.21 -4.62
CA PRO A 37 -16.34 -11.08 -5.75
C PRO A 37 -14.87 -11.55 -5.74
N TYR A 38 -13.99 -10.91 -4.97
CA TYR A 38 -12.54 -11.08 -5.03
C TYR A 38 -11.95 -11.71 -3.77
N ILE A 39 -12.50 -11.39 -2.60
CA ILE A 39 -11.92 -11.68 -1.29
C ILE A 39 -11.63 -13.19 -1.09
N ARG A 40 -12.49 -14.09 -1.58
CA ARG A 40 -12.26 -15.54 -1.45
C ARG A 40 -10.96 -15.98 -2.14
N ARG A 41 -10.67 -15.45 -3.32
CA ARG A 41 -9.42 -15.74 -4.04
C ARG A 41 -8.23 -15.18 -3.29
N CYS A 42 -8.30 -13.96 -2.80
CA CYS A 42 -7.27 -13.32 -1.97
C CYS A 42 -6.94 -14.20 -0.76
N LEU A 43 -7.93 -14.51 0.07
CA LEU A 43 -7.74 -15.28 1.31
C LEU A 43 -7.25 -16.71 1.03
N ASN A 44 -7.71 -17.36 -0.03
CA ASN A 44 -7.18 -18.67 -0.45
C ASN A 44 -5.70 -18.60 -0.82
N SER A 45 -5.25 -17.54 -1.50
CA SER A 45 -3.84 -17.36 -1.85
C SER A 45 -2.94 -17.15 -0.62
N ILE A 46 -3.46 -16.49 0.41
CA ILE A 46 -2.79 -16.31 1.70
C ILE A 46 -2.75 -17.63 2.49
N LYS A 47 -3.87 -18.36 2.54
CA LYS A 47 -3.94 -19.66 3.21
C LYS A 47 -2.96 -20.67 2.62
N ALA A 48 -2.74 -20.61 1.30
CA ALA A 48 -1.88 -21.51 0.52
C ALA A 48 -0.38 -21.13 0.54
N GLN A 49 0.04 -20.17 1.35
CA GLN A 49 1.46 -19.79 1.44
C GLN A 49 2.32 -20.93 1.97
N THR A 50 3.48 -21.12 1.35
CA THR A 50 4.51 -22.10 1.81
C THR A 50 5.13 -21.69 3.14
N PHE A 51 5.27 -20.40 3.40
CA PHE A 51 5.66 -19.86 4.68
C PHE A 51 4.46 -19.84 5.63
N THR A 52 4.52 -20.55 6.75
CA THR A 52 3.37 -20.78 7.64
C THR A 52 3.37 -19.98 8.94
N ASP A 53 4.51 -19.39 9.33
CA ASP A 53 4.65 -18.60 10.57
C ASP A 53 4.17 -17.16 10.36
N PHE A 54 2.85 -17.00 10.14
CA PHE A 54 2.21 -15.70 9.94
C PHE A 54 0.86 -15.61 10.66
N GLU A 55 0.42 -14.38 10.89
CA GLU A 55 -0.98 -14.02 11.15
C GLU A 55 -1.56 -13.22 9.98
N ALA A 56 -2.85 -13.34 9.73
CA ALA A 56 -3.58 -12.61 8.70
C ALA A 56 -4.67 -11.75 9.36
N ILE A 57 -4.48 -10.43 9.33
CA ILE A 57 -5.36 -9.44 9.96
C ILE A 57 -6.28 -8.88 8.87
N ILE A 58 -7.50 -9.38 8.83
CA ILE A 58 -8.56 -8.89 7.95
C ILE A 58 -9.15 -7.65 8.61
N VAL A 59 -8.92 -6.47 8.03
CA VAL A 59 -9.44 -5.22 8.57
C VAL A 59 -10.72 -4.87 7.83
N ASP A 60 -11.85 -5.09 8.50
CA ASP A 60 -13.17 -4.72 8.01
C ASP A 60 -13.40 -3.21 8.19
N ASP A 61 -13.38 -2.46 7.10
CA ASP A 61 -13.66 -1.02 7.09
C ASP A 61 -15.16 -0.74 6.93
N SER A 62 -16.02 -1.51 7.66
CA SER A 62 -17.48 -1.51 7.57
C SER A 62 -17.98 -1.84 6.16
N SER A 63 -17.55 -2.99 5.64
CA SER A 63 -17.93 -3.45 4.30
C SER A 63 -19.45 -3.68 4.19
N PRO A 64 -20.12 -3.06 3.18
CA PRO A 64 -21.60 -3.15 3.05
C PRO A 64 -22.07 -4.43 2.35
N ASP A 65 -21.16 -5.24 1.80
CA ASP A 65 -21.43 -6.44 1.01
C ASP A 65 -21.15 -7.75 1.79
N GLY A 66 -21.17 -8.88 1.11
CA GLY A 66 -20.91 -10.21 1.70
C GLY A 66 -19.44 -10.51 2.02
N SER A 67 -18.50 -9.57 1.85
CA SER A 67 -17.06 -9.78 2.05
C SER A 67 -16.74 -10.36 3.41
N ILE A 68 -17.32 -9.81 4.48
CA ILE A 68 -17.03 -10.23 5.86
C ILE A 68 -17.61 -11.60 6.18
N LYS A 69 -18.77 -11.93 5.62
CA LYS A 69 -19.34 -13.29 5.73
C LYS A 69 -18.37 -14.34 5.18
N ILE A 70 -17.74 -14.05 4.02
CA ILE A 70 -16.73 -14.92 3.44
C ILE A 70 -15.49 -14.99 4.34
N ALA A 71 -15.01 -13.85 4.86
CA ALA A 71 -13.86 -13.81 5.74
C ALA A 71 -14.05 -14.63 7.02
N MET A 72 -15.25 -14.63 7.60
CA MET A 72 -15.58 -15.44 8.78
C MET A 72 -15.40 -16.95 8.56
N GLU A 73 -15.61 -17.45 7.34
CA GLU A 73 -15.36 -18.87 7.00
C GLU A 73 -13.87 -19.23 7.15
N PHE A 74 -12.96 -18.30 6.79
CA PHE A 74 -11.52 -18.49 6.94
C PHE A 74 -11.08 -18.44 8.40
N VAL A 75 -11.58 -17.49 9.18
CA VAL A 75 -11.31 -17.39 10.63
C VAL A 75 -11.78 -18.63 11.36
N ALA A 76 -12.95 -19.17 11.03
CA ALA A 76 -13.44 -20.40 11.63
C ALA A 76 -12.61 -21.64 11.28
N GLY A 77 -11.94 -21.64 10.13
CA GLY A 77 -11.17 -22.77 9.60
C GLY A 77 -9.66 -22.70 9.79
N ASP A 78 -9.12 -21.56 10.25
CA ASP A 78 -7.65 -21.39 10.38
C ASP A 78 -7.35 -20.29 11.42
N SER A 79 -6.74 -20.67 12.54
CA SER A 79 -6.43 -19.78 13.66
C SER A 79 -5.44 -18.65 13.33
N ARG A 80 -4.75 -18.71 12.19
CA ARG A 80 -3.87 -17.62 11.73
C ARG A 80 -4.64 -16.41 11.27
N PHE A 81 -5.93 -16.55 10.89
CA PHE A 81 -6.78 -15.46 10.43
C PHE A 81 -7.56 -14.85 11.57
N LYS A 82 -7.59 -13.52 11.63
CA LYS A 82 -8.43 -12.76 12.56
C LYS A 82 -9.08 -11.57 11.86
N ILE A 83 -10.25 -11.15 12.34
CA ILE A 83 -10.97 -9.98 11.85
C ILE A 83 -10.87 -8.87 12.89
N VAL A 84 -10.57 -7.67 12.42
CA VAL A 84 -10.63 -6.42 13.18
C VAL A 84 -11.62 -5.50 12.47
N THR A 85 -12.71 -5.14 13.13
CA THR A 85 -13.74 -4.25 12.57
C THR A 85 -13.50 -2.81 13.04
N ARG A 86 -13.72 -1.85 12.13
CA ARG A 86 -13.65 -0.42 12.40
C ARG A 86 -14.76 0.34 11.66
N GLU A 87 -15.05 1.55 12.09
CA GLU A 87 -15.88 2.47 11.32
C GLU A 87 -15.20 2.82 10.00
N ASN A 88 -15.99 2.99 8.91
CA ASN A 88 -15.44 3.28 7.59
C ASN A 88 -14.60 4.57 7.61
N GLY A 89 -13.33 4.45 7.27
CA GLY A 89 -12.36 5.56 7.18
C GLY A 89 -11.48 5.46 5.93
N GLY A 90 -11.74 4.48 5.07
CA GLY A 90 -11.01 4.26 3.83
C GLY A 90 -9.71 3.47 4.01
N LEU A 91 -9.06 3.20 2.88
CA LEU A 91 -7.90 2.31 2.77
C LEU A 91 -6.75 2.66 3.72
N SER A 92 -6.42 3.96 3.84
CA SER A 92 -5.36 4.44 4.75
C SER A 92 -5.64 4.09 6.20
N ALA A 93 -6.87 4.34 6.63
CA ALA A 93 -7.28 4.09 8.00
C ALA A 93 -7.33 2.58 8.30
N ALA A 94 -7.77 1.76 7.36
CA ALA A 94 -7.75 0.31 7.49
C ALA A 94 -6.31 -0.24 7.58
N ARG A 95 -5.37 0.27 6.76
CA ARG A 95 -3.95 -0.12 6.88
C ARG A 95 -3.37 0.28 8.23
N ASN A 96 -3.65 1.51 8.72
CA ASN A 96 -3.17 1.96 10.03
C ASN A 96 -3.71 1.07 11.16
N THR A 97 -5.01 0.75 11.15
CA THR A 97 -5.60 -0.20 12.11
C THR A 97 -4.91 -1.57 12.05
N GLY A 98 -4.60 -2.06 10.85
CA GLY A 98 -3.83 -3.30 10.69
C GLY A 98 -2.43 -3.23 11.30
N ILE A 99 -1.70 -2.12 11.13
CA ILE A 99 -0.38 -1.90 11.74
C ILE A 99 -0.49 -1.93 13.27
N GLU A 100 -1.49 -1.26 13.85
CA GLU A 100 -1.72 -1.21 15.30
C GLU A 100 -1.98 -2.60 15.91
N HIS A 101 -2.64 -3.48 15.16
CA HIS A 101 -2.98 -4.84 15.61
C HIS A 101 -1.94 -5.90 15.21
N SER A 102 -0.86 -5.50 14.52
CA SER A 102 0.19 -6.40 14.09
C SER A 102 1.19 -6.70 15.22
N VAL A 103 1.57 -7.97 15.37
CA VAL A 103 2.57 -8.41 16.35
C VAL A 103 3.78 -9.11 15.72
N GLY A 104 3.70 -9.40 14.41
CA GLY A 104 4.79 -10.02 13.66
C GLY A 104 6.04 -9.13 13.58
N ARG A 105 7.19 -9.76 13.37
CA ARG A 105 8.45 -9.05 13.15
C ARG A 105 8.45 -8.26 11.85
N TYR A 106 7.74 -8.78 10.83
CA TYR A 106 7.53 -8.15 9.54
C TYR A 106 6.04 -7.87 9.29
N ILE A 107 5.77 -6.91 8.41
CA ILE A 107 4.44 -6.57 7.90
C ILE A 107 4.41 -6.76 6.39
N ALA A 108 3.36 -7.40 5.86
CA ALA A 108 3.00 -7.41 4.46
C ALA A 108 1.58 -6.84 4.29
N PHE A 109 1.38 -5.99 3.28
CA PHE A 109 0.03 -5.52 2.90
C PHE A 109 -0.44 -6.29 1.68
N ILE A 110 -1.68 -6.78 1.70
CA ILE A 110 -2.32 -7.45 0.57
C ILE A 110 -3.67 -6.80 0.34
N ASP A 111 -3.87 -6.19 -0.83
CA ASP A 111 -5.16 -5.62 -1.17
C ASP A 111 -6.17 -6.75 -1.46
N SER A 112 -7.35 -6.67 -0.89
CA SER A 112 -8.32 -7.77 -0.82
C SER A 112 -8.98 -8.15 -2.16
N ASP A 113 -8.77 -7.36 -3.19
CA ASP A 113 -9.15 -7.66 -4.58
C ASP A 113 -8.04 -8.36 -5.40
N ASP A 114 -6.83 -8.47 -4.84
CA ASP A 114 -5.65 -9.08 -5.45
C ASP A 114 -5.39 -10.50 -4.94
N PHE A 115 -4.30 -11.12 -5.37
CA PHE A 115 -3.81 -12.41 -4.87
C PHE A 115 -2.30 -12.55 -5.05
N ILE A 116 -1.70 -13.50 -4.33
CA ILE A 116 -0.25 -13.70 -4.27
C ILE A 116 0.15 -15.11 -4.70
N ALA A 117 1.40 -15.26 -5.17
CA ALA A 117 1.99 -16.56 -5.47
C ALA A 117 2.20 -17.36 -4.17
N PRO A 118 2.15 -18.71 -4.23
CA PRO A 118 2.31 -19.55 -3.03
C PRO A 118 3.62 -19.31 -2.25
N THR A 119 4.67 -18.86 -2.93
CA THR A 119 6.00 -18.59 -2.36
C THR A 119 6.26 -17.11 -2.04
N TYR A 120 5.24 -16.25 -2.10
CA TYR A 120 5.40 -14.80 -1.92
C TYR A 120 6.02 -14.46 -0.56
N LEU A 121 5.44 -14.97 0.54
CA LEU A 121 5.95 -14.70 1.88
C LEU A 121 7.34 -15.29 2.09
N GLU A 122 7.54 -16.55 1.71
CA GLU A 122 8.81 -17.27 1.87
C GLU A 122 9.96 -16.54 1.18
N LYS A 123 9.79 -16.17 -0.09
CA LYS A 123 10.84 -15.52 -0.86
C LYS A 123 11.16 -14.11 -0.36
N LEU A 124 10.14 -13.32 0.01
CA LEU A 124 10.37 -12.01 0.57
C LEU A 124 11.02 -12.07 1.96
N TYR A 125 10.61 -13.04 2.79
CA TYR A 125 11.20 -13.27 4.10
C TYR A 125 12.66 -13.69 3.99
N ASN A 126 12.95 -14.71 3.18
CA ASN A 126 14.31 -15.17 2.95
C ASN A 126 15.22 -14.08 2.41
N ALA A 127 14.71 -13.25 1.46
CA ALA A 127 15.47 -12.12 0.93
C ALA A 127 15.85 -11.11 2.02
N CYS A 128 14.97 -10.85 3.00
CA CYS A 128 15.30 -10.01 4.15
C CYS A 128 16.38 -10.66 5.03
N GLU A 129 16.20 -11.94 5.41
CA GLU A 129 17.10 -12.62 6.34
C GLU A 129 18.49 -12.85 5.74
N GLU A 130 18.57 -13.37 4.52
CA GLU A 130 19.84 -13.69 3.85
C GLU A 130 20.71 -12.44 3.59
N ASN A 131 20.06 -11.28 3.37
CA ASN A 131 20.76 -10.03 3.07
C ASN A 131 20.85 -9.07 4.26
N ASN A 132 20.33 -9.45 5.43
CA ASN A 132 20.18 -8.58 6.59
C ASN A 132 19.50 -7.25 6.18
N ALA A 133 18.41 -7.37 5.40
CA ALA A 133 17.65 -6.24 4.89
C ALA A 133 16.43 -5.95 5.75
N ASP A 134 16.06 -4.67 5.90
CA ASP A 134 14.89 -4.25 6.67
C ASP A 134 13.60 -4.29 5.85
N MET A 135 13.75 -4.38 4.52
CA MET A 135 12.65 -4.50 3.57
C MET A 135 13.01 -5.43 2.42
N SER A 136 12.00 -6.05 1.84
CA SER A 136 12.12 -6.72 0.55
C SER A 136 11.00 -6.32 -0.42
N TYR A 137 11.25 -6.50 -1.71
CA TYR A 137 10.39 -6.06 -2.80
C TYR A 137 10.39 -7.09 -3.92
N CYS A 138 9.24 -7.36 -4.55
CA CYS A 138 9.14 -8.26 -5.69
C CYS A 138 8.45 -7.60 -6.90
N GLY A 139 8.61 -8.24 -8.06
CA GLY A 139 7.84 -7.92 -9.25
C GLY A 139 6.36 -8.26 -9.10
N PHE A 140 5.56 -7.76 -10.03
CA PHE A 140 4.13 -8.03 -10.04
C PHE A 140 3.59 -8.24 -11.47
N THR A 141 2.39 -8.81 -11.54
CA THR A 141 1.69 -9.09 -12.79
C THR A 141 0.32 -8.42 -12.79
N TYR A 142 -0.02 -7.66 -13.82
CA TYR A 142 -1.42 -7.27 -14.04
C TYR A 142 -2.24 -8.48 -14.46
N TYR A 143 -3.24 -8.81 -13.66
CA TYR A 143 -4.20 -9.85 -13.95
C TYR A 143 -5.49 -9.23 -14.51
N ILE A 144 -5.80 -9.55 -15.77
CA ILE A 144 -7.00 -9.05 -16.45
C ILE A 144 -7.81 -10.27 -16.86
N ASP A 145 -9.01 -10.41 -16.25
CA ASP A 145 -9.98 -11.40 -16.63
C ASP A 145 -11.06 -10.74 -17.51
N LYS A 146 -10.98 -10.96 -18.81
CA LYS A 146 -11.99 -10.50 -19.78
C LYS A 146 -12.49 -11.71 -20.55
N ASN A 147 -13.77 -12.03 -20.41
CA ASN A 147 -14.46 -13.11 -21.16
C ASN A 147 -13.74 -14.47 -21.08
N GLY A 148 -13.20 -14.84 -19.90
CA GLY A 148 -12.46 -16.08 -19.72
C GLY A 148 -11.03 -16.09 -20.30
N MET A 149 -10.58 -15.01 -20.92
CA MET A 149 -9.20 -14.84 -21.38
C MET A 149 -8.38 -14.05 -20.36
N LYS A 150 -7.37 -14.70 -19.79
CA LYS A 150 -6.41 -14.09 -18.87
C LYS A 150 -5.31 -13.39 -19.66
N LYS A 151 -5.17 -12.07 -19.49
CA LYS A 151 -4.05 -11.32 -20.07
C LYS A 151 -3.14 -10.83 -18.94
N ASN A 152 -1.90 -11.28 -18.94
CA ASN A 152 -0.90 -10.91 -17.95
C ASN A 152 0.12 -9.95 -18.58
N GLN A 153 0.36 -8.82 -17.91
CA GLN A 153 1.47 -7.91 -18.20
C GLN A 153 2.38 -7.90 -16.97
N MET A 154 3.59 -8.43 -17.15
CA MET A 154 4.56 -8.60 -16.06
C MET A 154 5.40 -7.34 -15.88
N PHE A 155 5.64 -6.97 -14.63
CA PHE A 155 6.60 -5.94 -14.20
C PHE A 155 7.75 -6.65 -13.48
N ILE A 156 8.70 -7.12 -14.28
CA ILE A 156 9.85 -7.88 -13.83
C ILE A 156 10.87 -6.91 -13.23
N VAL A 157 11.43 -7.29 -12.10
CA VAL A 157 12.61 -6.68 -11.49
C VAL A 157 13.76 -7.67 -11.51
N LYS A 158 14.97 -7.24 -11.23
CA LYS A 158 16.14 -8.14 -11.13
C LYS A 158 16.52 -8.31 -9.67
N ASP A 159 16.96 -9.51 -9.30
CA ASP A 159 17.53 -9.76 -7.99
C ASP A 159 18.69 -8.79 -7.74
N CYS A 160 18.61 -8.08 -6.66
CA CYS A 160 19.68 -7.20 -6.16
C CYS A 160 19.43 -6.83 -4.70
N VAL A 161 20.44 -6.25 -4.08
CA VAL A 161 20.31 -5.56 -2.79
C VAL A 161 20.60 -4.10 -3.03
N MET A 162 19.70 -3.23 -2.62
CA MET A 162 19.87 -1.79 -2.67
C MET A 162 20.29 -1.27 -1.30
N GLU A 163 21.37 -0.55 -1.25
CA GLU A 163 21.76 0.21 -0.08
C GLU A 163 20.85 1.44 0.09
N HIS A 164 20.83 2.03 1.27
CA HIS A 164 19.92 3.09 1.67
C HIS A 164 19.72 4.18 0.60
N ASN A 165 20.80 4.85 0.19
CA ASN A 165 20.71 6.00 -0.73
C ASN A 165 20.15 5.61 -2.10
N GLU A 166 20.51 4.42 -2.62
CA GLU A 166 19.99 3.92 -3.88
C GLU A 166 18.49 3.62 -3.78
N ALA A 167 18.07 2.93 -2.72
CA ALA A 167 16.67 2.61 -2.50
C ALA A 167 15.80 3.86 -2.36
N VAL A 168 16.26 4.86 -1.59
CA VAL A 168 15.58 6.16 -1.42
C VAL A 168 15.49 6.92 -2.74
N ALA A 169 16.56 7.01 -3.50
CA ALA A 169 16.55 7.67 -4.81
C ALA A 169 15.58 6.99 -5.78
N ARG A 170 15.56 5.66 -5.83
CA ARG A 170 14.68 4.89 -6.72
C ARG A 170 13.20 5.02 -6.35
N ILE A 171 12.85 4.95 -5.05
CA ILE A 171 11.45 5.06 -4.62
C ILE A 171 10.91 6.48 -4.84
N ILE A 172 11.69 7.52 -4.58
CA ILE A 172 11.28 8.92 -4.80
C ILE A 172 11.09 9.19 -6.29
N SER A 173 11.99 8.74 -7.15
CA SER A 173 11.89 8.95 -8.60
C SER A 173 10.91 8.00 -9.29
N ASP A 174 10.32 7.03 -8.56
CA ASP A 174 9.47 5.95 -9.09
C ASP A 174 10.16 5.22 -10.26
N HIS A 175 11.46 4.90 -10.09
CA HIS A 175 12.30 4.28 -11.10
C HIS A 175 12.79 2.89 -10.66
N GLY A 176 12.10 1.84 -11.13
CA GLY A 176 12.41 0.44 -10.79
C GLY A 176 12.03 0.01 -9.39
N LEU A 177 11.58 0.93 -8.55
CA LEU A 177 10.98 0.68 -7.24
C LEU A 177 9.73 1.57 -7.11
N HIS A 178 8.56 0.94 -7.06
CA HIS A 178 7.29 1.66 -7.03
C HIS A 178 6.77 1.85 -5.61
N SER A 179 6.01 2.92 -5.39
CA SER A 179 5.46 3.28 -4.08
C SER A 179 4.33 2.37 -3.57
N TYR A 180 3.86 1.41 -4.37
CA TYR A 180 2.80 0.49 -3.93
C TYR A 180 3.11 -0.16 -2.58
N ALA A 181 2.13 -0.24 -1.69
CA ALA A 181 2.31 -0.85 -0.38
C ALA A 181 2.43 -2.39 -0.45
N TRP A 182 1.77 -3.02 -1.44
CA TRP A 182 1.42 -4.43 -1.44
C TRP A 182 2.48 -5.42 -1.97
N ASN A 183 3.49 -5.01 -2.68
CA ASN A 183 4.53 -5.93 -3.20
C ASN A 183 5.83 -5.90 -2.41
N LYS A 184 5.72 -5.68 -1.11
CA LYS A 184 6.84 -5.50 -0.19
C LYS A 184 6.61 -6.24 1.12
N LEU A 185 7.70 -6.61 1.75
CA LEU A 185 7.76 -6.99 3.16
C LEU A 185 8.54 -5.91 3.91
N TYR A 186 8.04 -5.51 5.07
CA TYR A 186 8.58 -4.41 5.86
C TYR A 186 8.90 -4.91 7.26
N LYS A 187 10.07 -4.61 7.80
CA LYS A 187 10.32 -4.76 9.23
C LYS A 187 9.35 -3.88 10.01
N ARG A 188 8.58 -4.47 10.95
CA ARG A 188 7.50 -3.76 11.65
C ARG A 188 7.98 -2.53 12.40
N THR A 189 9.22 -2.55 12.93
CA THR A 189 9.84 -1.42 13.64
C THR A 189 9.92 -0.15 12.80
N ILE A 190 9.99 -0.25 11.46
CA ILE A 190 9.94 0.91 10.56
C ILE A 190 8.67 1.74 10.81
N PHE A 191 7.53 1.10 10.99
CA PHE A 191 6.27 1.81 11.27
C PHE A 191 6.16 2.24 12.73
N THR A 192 6.51 1.36 13.67
CA THR A 192 6.24 1.58 15.10
C THR A 192 7.21 2.56 15.75
N GLU A 193 8.51 2.47 15.48
CA GLU A 193 9.52 3.35 16.06
C GLU A 193 9.50 4.75 15.44
N HIS A 194 9.27 4.83 14.12
CA HIS A 194 9.22 6.11 13.41
C HIS A 194 7.82 6.69 13.29
N LYS A 195 6.80 6.04 13.90
CA LYS A 195 5.41 6.49 13.92
C LYS A 195 4.86 6.79 12.51
N ILE A 196 5.24 5.94 11.53
CA ILE A 196 4.79 6.10 10.16
C ILE A 196 3.35 5.62 10.04
N THR A 197 2.49 6.49 9.52
CA THR A 197 1.08 6.19 9.23
C THR A 197 0.74 6.58 7.80
N TYR A 198 -0.27 5.92 7.24
CA TYR A 198 -0.86 6.27 5.95
C TYR A 198 -1.79 7.46 6.12
N PRO A 199 -1.59 8.58 5.40
CA PRO A 199 -2.49 9.74 5.46
C PRO A 199 -3.81 9.45 4.74
N THR A 200 -4.93 10.04 5.21
CA THR A 200 -6.24 9.90 4.57
C THR A 200 -6.33 10.76 3.32
N MET A 201 -5.87 10.22 2.19
CA MET A 201 -5.83 10.88 0.88
C MET A 201 -5.76 9.84 -0.23
N TYR A 202 -5.93 10.25 -1.50
CA TYR A 202 -5.51 9.41 -2.63
C TYR A 202 -3.99 9.41 -2.74
N PHE A 203 -3.43 8.30 -3.25
CA PHE A 203 -1.96 8.13 -3.37
C PHE A 203 -1.23 8.17 -2.01
N GLU A 204 -1.87 7.65 -0.98
CA GLU A 204 -1.34 7.51 0.37
C GLU A 204 -0.04 6.71 0.41
N ASP A 205 0.11 5.76 -0.51
CA ASP A 205 1.31 4.95 -0.71
C ASP A 205 2.49 5.79 -1.25
N VAL A 206 2.23 6.73 -2.18
CA VAL A 206 3.24 7.68 -2.66
C VAL A 206 3.75 8.57 -1.53
N ALA A 207 2.87 8.97 -0.61
CA ALA A 207 3.24 9.79 0.55
C ALA A 207 3.97 9.00 1.66
N THR A 208 3.78 7.67 1.72
CA THR A 208 4.24 6.82 2.83
C THR A 208 5.45 5.97 2.49
N SER A 209 5.44 5.30 1.32
CA SER A 209 6.50 4.34 0.96
C SER A 209 7.92 4.95 0.91
N PRO A 210 8.14 6.20 0.45
CA PRO A 210 9.46 6.81 0.55
C PRO A 210 9.96 6.97 1.98
N LYS A 211 9.07 7.20 2.96
CA LYS A 211 9.45 7.27 4.38
C LYS A 211 9.86 5.91 4.93
N THR A 212 9.13 4.84 4.54
CA THR A 212 9.50 3.48 4.98
C THR A 212 10.85 3.05 4.42
N VAL A 213 11.12 3.36 3.15
CA VAL A 213 12.42 3.07 2.51
C VAL A 213 13.53 3.93 3.12
N PHE A 214 13.25 5.17 3.50
CA PHE A 214 14.22 6.06 4.15
C PHE A 214 14.70 5.52 5.50
N TYR A 215 13.86 4.83 6.25
CA TYR A 215 14.24 4.24 7.53
C TYR A 215 14.75 2.79 7.42
N ALA A 216 14.76 2.23 6.22
CA ALA A 216 15.40 0.95 5.95
C ALA A 216 16.89 1.13 5.64
N ASN A 217 17.77 0.30 6.25
CA ASN A 217 19.18 0.30 5.92
C ASN A 217 19.44 -0.32 4.54
N LYS A 218 18.73 -1.42 4.25
CA LYS A 218 18.84 -2.18 3.00
C LYS A 218 17.47 -2.63 2.52
N LEU A 219 17.33 -2.72 1.20
CA LEU A 219 16.17 -3.27 0.53
C LEU A 219 16.60 -4.40 -0.41
N ALA A 220 16.15 -5.62 -0.16
CA ALA A 220 16.40 -6.78 -1.00
C ALA A 220 15.32 -6.90 -2.08
N VAL A 221 15.72 -7.16 -3.32
CA VAL A 221 14.82 -7.31 -4.47
C VAL A 221 14.77 -8.77 -4.88
N VAL A 222 13.57 -9.33 -4.97
CA VAL A 222 13.29 -10.67 -5.49
C VAL A 222 12.87 -10.54 -6.96
N GLY A 223 13.66 -11.09 -7.86
CA GLY A 223 13.52 -10.99 -9.32
C GLY A 223 12.35 -11.77 -9.92
N GLU A 224 11.28 -11.99 -9.14
CA GLU A 224 10.11 -12.74 -9.56
C GLU A 224 8.84 -11.92 -9.41
N CYS A 225 7.85 -12.18 -10.28
CA CYS A 225 6.52 -11.61 -10.18
C CYS A 225 5.65 -12.46 -9.24
N LEU A 226 5.62 -12.08 -7.95
CA LEU A 226 4.94 -12.85 -6.91
C LEU A 226 3.59 -12.25 -6.50
N TYR A 227 3.26 -11.06 -6.96
CA TYR A 227 2.00 -10.37 -6.67
C TYR A 227 1.17 -10.23 -7.95
N PHE A 228 -0.15 -10.49 -7.86
CA PHE A 228 -1.09 -10.44 -8.98
C PHE A 228 -2.10 -9.32 -8.74
N TYR A 229 -1.85 -8.16 -9.38
CA TYR A 229 -2.72 -7.00 -9.33
C TYR A 229 -3.91 -7.17 -10.28
N VAL A 230 -5.12 -7.21 -9.75
CA VAL A 230 -6.36 -7.45 -10.51
C VAL A 230 -6.94 -6.15 -11.06
N LYS A 231 -6.91 -5.99 -12.38
CA LYS A 231 -7.59 -4.86 -13.03
C LYS A 231 -9.09 -5.07 -13.06
N ARG A 232 -9.82 -4.26 -12.30
CA ARG A 232 -11.29 -4.25 -12.27
C ARG A 232 -11.87 -2.94 -12.81
N GLN A 233 -13.14 -2.98 -13.27
CA GLN A 233 -13.89 -1.77 -13.57
C GLN A 233 -14.16 -1.00 -12.27
N GLY A 234 -14.04 0.35 -12.31
CA GLY A 234 -14.26 1.18 -11.12
C GLY A 234 -13.04 1.32 -10.19
N SER A 235 -11.85 0.85 -10.59
CA SER A 235 -10.60 1.10 -9.84
C SER A 235 -10.39 2.60 -9.63
N ILE A 236 -9.82 2.97 -8.47
CA ILE A 236 -9.54 4.36 -8.06
C ILE A 236 -8.78 5.14 -9.15
N LEU A 237 -7.88 4.45 -9.88
CA LEU A 237 -7.07 5.06 -10.94
C LEU A 237 -7.79 5.21 -12.28
N SER A 238 -9.04 4.75 -12.42
CA SER A 238 -9.75 4.77 -13.72
C SER A 238 -10.08 6.18 -14.23
N THR A 239 -10.19 7.18 -13.36
CA THR A 239 -10.49 8.56 -13.69
C THR A 239 -9.69 9.53 -12.84
N MET A 240 -9.05 10.52 -13.47
CA MET A 240 -8.42 11.64 -12.76
C MET A 240 -9.44 12.77 -12.53
N ASN A 241 -9.38 13.38 -11.35
CA ASN A 241 -10.16 14.56 -10.99
C ASN A 241 -9.30 15.53 -10.18
N VAL A 242 -9.83 16.73 -9.90
CA VAL A 242 -9.10 17.79 -9.18
C VAL A 242 -8.61 17.32 -7.82
N LYS A 243 -9.42 16.55 -7.07
CA LYS A 243 -9.02 16.04 -5.76
C LYS A 243 -7.81 15.09 -5.88
N LYS A 244 -7.83 14.14 -6.81
CA LYS A 244 -6.70 13.22 -7.03
C LYS A 244 -5.43 13.94 -7.45
N ILE A 245 -5.54 14.99 -8.27
CA ILE A 245 -4.40 15.81 -8.67
C ILE A 245 -3.82 16.53 -7.46
N ASN A 246 -4.67 17.13 -6.62
CA ASN A 246 -4.23 17.81 -5.40
C ASN A 246 -3.59 16.83 -4.41
N ASP A 247 -4.17 15.65 -4.22
CA ASP A 247 -3.63 14.64 -3.31
C ASP A 247 -2.26 14.13 -3.81
N LEU A 248 -2.09 13.98 -5.14
CA LEU A 248 -0.80 13.61 -5.73
C LEU A 248 0.27 14.71 -5.55
N LEU A 249 -0.10 15.98 -5.75
CA LEU A 249 0.74 17.14 -5.42
C LEU A 249 1.14 17.13 -3.94
N TYR A 250 0.16 16.93 -3.09
CA TYR A 250 0.35 16.92 -1.64
C TYR A 250 1.26 15.77 -1.19
N SER A 251 1.19 14.60 -1.84
CA SER A 251 2.11 13.50 -1.53
C SER A 251 3.57 13.88 -1.76
N VAL A 252 3.88 14.60 -2.84
CA VAL A 252 5.24 15.10 -3.12
C VAL A 252 5.68 16.14 -2.08
N MET A 253 4.77 17.02 -1.66
CA MET A 253 5.04 18.02 -0.61
C MET A 253 5.33 17.34 0.74
N ILE A 254 4.59 16.28 1.09
CA ILE A 254 4.84 15.46 2.29
C ILE A 254 6.24 14.88 2.26
N ILE A 255 6.67 14.29 1.14
CA ILE A 255 8.00 13.70 0.99
C ILE A 255 9.07 14.78 1.07
N SER A 256 8.91 15.88 0.33
CA SER A 256 9.86 17.00 0.31
C SER A 256 10.08 17.58 1.71
N ASN A 257 8.99 17.77 2.45
CA ASN A 257 9.03 18.30 3.81
C ASN A 257 9.63 17.28 4.79
N PHE A 258 9.34 16.00 4.63
CA PHE A 258 9.97 14.93 5.39
C PHE A 258 11.50 14.93 5.20
N LEU A 259 11.97 15.01 3.96
CA LEU A 259 13.41 15.07 3.66
C LEU A 259 14.07 16.33 4.22
N ARG A 260 13.41 17.49 4.16
CA ARG A 260 13.92 18.73 4.78
C ARG A 260 14.08 18.60 6.29
N ARG A 261 13.09 18.02 6.97
CA ARG A 261 13.14 17.80 8.42
C ARG A 261 14.25 16.84 8.85
N ASN A 262 14.64 15.93 7.98
CA ASN A 262 15.75 15.01 8.20
C ASN A 262 17.09 15.53 7.65
N GLY A 263 17.16 16.75 7.09
CA GLY A 263 18.38 17.34 6.54
C GLY A 263 18.82 16.79 5.17
N GLU A 264 17.99 15.91 4.55
CA GLU A 264 18.37 15.13 3.36
C GLU A 264 17.75 15.63 2.04
N TYR A 265 17.04 16.76 2.06
CA TYR A 265 16.39 17.26 0.84
C TYR A 265 17.38 17.51 -0.29
N ALA A 266 18.55 18.10 0.01
CA ALA A 266 19.56 18.39 -1.00
C ALA A 266 20.14 17.11 -1.63
N SER A 267 20.25 16.04 -0.87
CA SER A 267 20.74 14.73 -1.34
C SER A 267 19.82 14.10 -2.40
N PHE A 268 18.50 14.41 -2.35
CA PHE A 268 17.49 13.81 -3.23
C PHE A 268 16.71 14.83 -4.07
N GLU A 269 17.19 16.07 -4.20
CA GLU A 269 16.49 17.12 -4.95
C GLU A 269 16.27 16.74 -6.42
N THR A 270 17.23 16.07 -7.05
CA THR A 270 17.13 15.61 -8.43
C THR A 270 15.97 14.62 -8.62
N GLU A 271 15.81 13.68 -7.70
CA GLU A 271 14.75 12.67 -7.70
C GLU A 271 13.38 13.32 -7.46
N ILE A 272 13.30 14.28 -6.56
CA ILE A 272 12.08 15.08 -6.33
C ILE A 272 11.70 15.85 -7.61
N ARG A 273 12.65 16.48 -8.28
CA ARG A 273 12.40 17.18 -9.55
C ARG A 273 11.93 16.22 -10.65
N ARG A 274 12.49 15.03 -10.72
CA ARG A 274 12.07 13.97 -11.67
C ARG A 274 10.63 13.52 -11.43
N ILE A 275 10.25 13.21 -10.19
CA ILE A 275 8.89 12.77 -9.89
C ILE A 275 7.87 13.86 -10.14
N ILE A 276 8.18 15.11 -9.81
CA ILE A 276 7.33 16.27 -10.14
C ILE A 276 7.10 16.35 -11.65
N THR A 277 8.15 16.27 -12.44
CA THR A 277 8.05 16.32 -13.90
C THR A 277 7.20 15.17 -14.43
N LYS A 278 7.45 13.94 -13.95
CA LYS A 278 6.66 12.76 -14.30
C LYS A 278 5.18 12.96 -13.97
N PHE A 279 4.85 13.42 -12.77
CA PHE A 279 3.46 13.63 -12.37
C PHE A 279 2.78 14.75 -13.16
N LYS A 280 3.48 15.85 -13.45
CA LYS A 280 2.96 16.89 -14.35
C LYS A 280 2.60 16.32 -15.73
N LEU A 281 3.50 15.55 -16.35
CA LEU A 281 3.28 14.95 -17.66
C LEU A 281 2.14 13.91 -17.65
N VAL A 282 2.10 13.03 -16.66
CA VAL A 282 1.04 12.02 -16.53
C VAL A 282 -0.33 12.68 -16.36
N ASN A 283 -0.43 13.71 -15.53
CA ASN A 283 -1.68 14.43 -15.32
C ASN A 283 -2.14 15.18 -16.58
N ILE A 284 -1.23 15.86 -17.27
CA ILE A 284 -1.53 16.55 -18.53
C ILE A 284 -1.99 15.55 -19.59
N TYR A 285 -1.27 14.42 -19.74
CA TYR A 285 -1.66 13.36 -20.66
C TYR A 285 -3.05 12.79 -20.33
N SER A 286 -3.35 12.56 -19.05
CA SER A 286 -4.64 12.05 -18.61
C SER A 286 -5.78 13.01 -18.94
N ILE A 287 -5.55 14.32 -18.78
CA ILE A 287 -6.52 15.37 -19.13
C ILE A 287 -6.76 15.39 -20.64
N ILE A 288 -5.68 15.36 -21.44
CA ILE A 288 -5.77 15.34 -22.91
C ILE A 288 -6.52 14.09 -23.39
N ARG A 289 -6.18 12.91 -22.84
CA ARG A 289 -6.83 11.64 -23.19
C ARG A 289 -8.33 11.66 -22.87
N GLN A 290 -8.71 12.12 -21.68
CA GLN A 290 -10.12 12.26 -21.30
C GLN A 290 -10.85 13.20 -22.26
N HIS A 291 -10.15 14.24 -22.72
CA HIS A 291 -10.69 15.21 -23.66
C HIS A 291 -10.93 14.61 -25.04
N ILE A 292 -9.95 13.86 -25.57
CA ILE A 292 -10.05 13.15 -26.85
C ILE A 292 -11.19 12.11 -26.81
N LEU A 293 -11.33 11.37 -25.71
CA LEU A 293 -12.40 10.38 -25.55
C LEU A 293 -13.78 11.02 -25.42
N ALA A 294 -13.87 12.21 -24.79
CA ALA A 294 -15.12 12.99 -24.71
C ALA A 294 -15.53 13.58 -26.05
N PHE A 295 -14.60 13.80 -26.98
CA PHE A 295 -14.88 14.30 -28.34
C PHE A 295 -15.79 13.36 -29.15
N SER A 296 -15.81 12.08 -28.81
CA SER A 296 -16.66 11.07 -29.43
C SER A 296 -18.12 11.10 -28.99
N PHE A 297 -18.48 11.91 -27.96
CA PHE A 297 -19.84 11.98 -27.42
C PHE A 297 -20.30 13.43 -27.26
N LYS A 298 -21.52 13.75 -27.76
CA LYS A 298 -22.17 15.06 -27.70
C LYS A 298 -22.22 15.64 -26.27
N GLY A 299 -21.31 16.57 -25.95
CA GLY A 299 -21.25 17.25 -24.63
C GLY A 299 -20.03 18.15 -24.42
N MET A 300 -19.41 18.61 -25.48
CA MET A 300 -18.01 19.05 -25.59
C MET A 300 -17.61 20.40 -24.99
N HIS A 301 -18.50 21.36 -24.80
CA HIS A 301 -18.07 22.75 -24.53
C HIS A 301 -17.78 23.08 -23.06
N SER A 302 -18.39 22.40 -22.08
CA SER A 302 -18.18 22.68 -20.66
C SER A 302 -16.86 22.11 -20.10
N ASN A 303 -16.35 21.04 -20.68
CA ASN A 303 -15.16 20.33 -20.16
C ASN A 303 -13.83 20.93 -20.65
N LEU A 304 -13.77 21.58 -21.81
CA LEU A 304 -12.56 22.18 -22.38
C LEU A 304 -11.98 23.25 -21.47
N LYS A 305 -12.81 24.21 -21.04
CA LYS A 305 -12.38 25.31 -20.18
C LYS A 305 -11.91 24.85 -18.81
N THR A 306 -12.56 23.82 -18.25
CA THR A 306 -12.18 23.20 -16.96
C THR A 306 -10.87 22.44 -17.08
N ASN A 307 -10.69 21.64 -18.14
CA ASN A 307 -9.48 20.86 -18.36
C ASN A 307 -8.27 21.76 -18.65
N PHE A 308 -8.46 22.86 -19.38
CA PHE A 308 -7.40 23.84 -19.64
C PHE A 308 -6.97 24.58 -18.36
N LYS A 309 -7.93 24.98 -17.51
CA LYS A 309 -7.65 25.55 -16.20
C LYS A 309 -6.90 24.56 -15.30
N MET A 310 -7.26 23.28 -15.33
CA MET A 310 -6.62 22.23 -14.55
C MET A 310 -5.19 21.96 -15.02
N ALA A 311 -4.94 21.92 -16.34
CA ALA A 311 -3.61 21.76 -16.90
C ALA A 311 -2.70 22.95 -16.52
N ARG A 312 -3.21 24.18 -16.64
CA ARG A 312 -2.50 25.39 -16.23
C ARG A 312 -2.18 25.37 -14.74
N TYR A 313 -3.13 24.99 -13.89
CA TYR A 313 -2.93 24.84 -12.46
C TYR A 313 -1.79 23.87 -12.14
N ILE A 314 -1.74 22.69 -12.80
CA ILE A 314 -0.67 21.71 -12.63
C ILE A 314 0.70 22.29 -12.99
N LEU A 315 0.77 23.13 -14.02
CA LEU A 315 2.02 23.75 -14.47
C LEU A 315 2.47 24.87 -13.54
N ASP A 316 1.53 25.70 -13.08
CA ASP A 316 1.80 26.95 -12.37
C ASP A 316 1.98 26.73 -10.84
N CYS A 317 1.50 25.62 -10.26
CA CYS A 317 1.59 25.44 -8.83
C CYS A 317 3.01 25.06 -8.37
N GLU A 318 3.37 25.53 -7.19
CA GLU A 318 4.61 25.17 -6.51
C GLU A 318 4.48 23.79 -5.87
N TRP A 319 5.29 22.84 -6.32
CA TRP A 319 5.25 21.45 -5.84
C TRP A 319 6.14 21.18 -4.62
N THR A 320 7.02 22.10 -4.31
CA THR A 320 7.98 21.97 -3.19
C THR A 320 8.11 23.26 -2.41
N PRO A 321 7.08 23.67 -1.64
CA PRO A 321 7.16 24.89 -0.85
C PRO A 321 8.30 24.81 0.15
N THR A 322 9.00 25.92 0.34
CA THR A 322 10.15 26.03 1.24
C THR A 322 9.76 26.15 2.70
N GLU A 323 8.56 26.63 2.99
CA GLU A 323 8.05 26.86 4.34
C GLU A 323 6.82 25.99 4.59
N GLY A 324 6.97 25.04 5.53
CA GLY A 324 5.88 24.24 6.08
C GLY A 324 5.06 23.44 5.06
N LEU A 325 4.22 22.53 5.55
CA LEU A 325 3.08 22.05 4.75
C LEU A 325 2.02 23.13 4.90
N PRO A 326 1.61 23.83 3.83
CA PRO A 326 0.42 24.64 3.94
C PRO A 326 -0.73 23.74 4.41
N GLU A 327 -1.56 24.19 5.32
CA GLU A 327 -2.89 23.63 5.48
C GLU A 327 -3.48 23.57 4.08
N LEU A 328 -3.85 22.40 3.55
CA LEU A 328 -4.30 22.19 2.17
C LEU A 328 -4.92 23.48 1.55
N PRO A 329 -4.11 24.41 1.01
CA PRO A 329 -4.66 25.68 0.52
C PRO A 329 -5.40 25.46 -0.79
N TYR A 330 -5.32 24.26 -1.29
CA TYR A 330 -5.89 23.82 -2.54
C TYR A 330 -7.09 22.88 -2.37
N ALA A 331 -7.81 22.98 -1.27
CA ALA A 331 -9.23 22.73 -1.34
C ALA A 331 -9.78 23.75 -2.36
N VAL A 332 -9.56 23.49 -3.65
CA VAL A 332 -10.34 24.13 -4.70
C VAL A 332 -11.77 23.91 -4.26
N LYS A 333 -12.39 24.95 -3.69
CA LYS A 333 -13.79 24.89 -3.28
C LYS A 333 -14.51 24.32 -4.48
N ALA A 334 -14.99 23.09 -4.37
CA ALA A 334 -15.83 22.50 -5.40
C ALA A 334 -16.85 23.59 -5.75
N PRO A 335 -17.08 23.88 -7.02
CA PRO A 335 -18.06 24.89 -7.40
C PRO A 335 -19.35 24.51 -6.70
N ILE A 336 -19.79 25.35 -5.77
CA ILE A 336 -21.05 25.19 -5.04
C ILE A 336 -22.08 25.00 -6.16
N LYS A 337 -22.66 23.79 -6.25
CA LYS A 337 -23.84 23.57 -7.09
C LYS A 337 -24.87 24.59 -6.60
N LYS A 338 -25.07 25.66 -7.34
CA LYS A 338 -26.25 26.51 -7.15
C LYS A 338 -27.43 25.60 -7.47
N ASP A 339 -28.12 25.13 -6.43
CA ASP A 339 -29.43 24.53 -6.63
C ASP A 339 -30.26 25.49 -7.44
N LYS A 340 -30.59 25.05 -8.64
CA LYS A 340 -31.59 25.72 -9.45
C LYS A 340 -32.92 25.57 -8.74
N LYS A 341 -33.43 26.67 -8.18
CA LYS A 341 -34.84 26.78 -7.83
C LYS A 341 -35.69 26.69 -9.09
#